data_0b10dfe15766ff2e89227c3d795038e2
#
_entry.id   0b10dfe15766ff2e89227c3d795038e2
#
_cell.length_a   1.000
_cell.length_b   1.000
_cell.length_c   1.000
_cell.angle_alpha   90.00
_cell.angle_beta   90.00
_cell.angle_gamma   90.00
#
_symmetry.space_group_name_H-M   'P 1'
#
loop_
_entity.id
_entity.type
_entity.pdbx_description
1 polymer ?
#
loop_
_entity_poly.entity_id
_entity_poly.type
_entity_poly.pdbx_seq_one_letter_code
_entity_poly.pdbx_strand_id
1 'polypeptide(L)'
;MIAAAHRDAWLRWLASEKRYGANTLDAYERDLDDFSSYLNAGENAANAPLSRQIFRGWLAHMASRQLARTTIARRVSSVRSFYRFCGRNKLVDVPDLGWFRAPQPPRAVPKSMSVDDAHALLQAIFNRHGADWVRKRDFAVLMLLYGAGLRISEALGLCRKDAPLGDWLTITGKGDKMRDVPVLKAASEAVDDYLGDCPFDCGAQAPLFVSSRGKPLGARAVQRLLEG
;
A
#
# COMPACT_ATOMS: atom_id res chain seq x y z
N MET A 1 -25.01 -3.13 15.17
CA MET A 1 -23.62 -2.79 15.60
C MET A 1 -22.68 -3.93 15.22
N ILE A 2 -21.51 -3.62 14.65
CA ILE A 2 -20.49 -4.63 14.37
C ILE A 2 -19.78 -4.95 15.70
N ALA A 3 -19.90 -6.20 16.18
CA ALA A 3 -19.24 -6.60 17.40
C ALA A 3 -17.70 -6.65 17.20
N ALA A 4 -16.94 -6.09 18.14
CA ALA A 4 -15.48 -6.07 18.08
C ALA A 4 -14.91 -7.51 17.94
N ALA A 5 -15.46 -8.46 18.70
CA ALA A 5 -15.03 -9.85 18.63
C ALA A 5 -15.17 -10.47 17.21
N HIS A 6 -16.24 -10.12 16.46
CA HIS A 6 -16.44 -10.62 15.10
C HIS A 6 -15.44 -9.97 14.12
N ARG A 7 -15.17 -8.66 14.27
CA ARG A 7 -14.14 -7.95 13.51
C ARG A 7 -12.77 -8.59 13.70
N ASP A 8 -12.37 -8.80 14.96
CA ASP A 8 -11.06 -9.35 15.30
C ASP A 8 -10.90 -10.79 14.80
N ALA A 9 -11.95 -11.60 14.90
CA ALA A 9 -11.97 -12.95 14.36
C ALA A 9 -11.82 -12.95 12.83
N TRP A 10 -12.49 -12.02 12.14
CA TRP A 10 -12.38 -11.87 10.70
C TRP A 10 -10.98 -11.40 10.26
N LEU A 11 -10.38 -10.42 10.95
CA LEU A 11 -9.04 -9.96 10.66
C LEU A 11 -8.00 -11.07 10.86
N ARG A 12 -8.11 -11.85 11.95
CA ARG A 12 -7.27 -13.04 12.16
C ARG A 12 -7.43 -14.06 11.02
N TRP A 13 -8.66 -14.34 10.60
CA TRP A 13 -8.92 -15.26 9.48
C TRP A 13 -8.31 -14.75 8.18
N LEU A 14 -8.40 -13.44 7.88
CA LEU A 14 -7.75 -12.84 6.71
C LEU A 14 -6.23 -12.95 6.77
N ALA A 15 -5.64 -12.77 7.94
CA ALA A 15 -4.20 -12.90 8.15
C ALA A 15 -3.73 -14.35 7.98
N SER A 16 -4.36 -15.31 8.67
CA SER A 16 -3.92 -16.70 8.72
C SER A 16 -4.30 -17.49 7.47
N GLU A 17 -5.59 -17.47 7.10
CA GLU A 17 -6.11 -18.33 6.02
C GLU A 17 -5.95 -17.69 4.64
N LYS A 18 -6.16 -16.37 4.53
CA LYS A 18 -6.05 -15.63 3.27
C LYS A 18 -4.68 -15.05 3.03
N ARG A 19 -3.80 -15.06 4.04
CA ARG A 19 -2.44 -14.53 3.99
C ARG A 19 -2.40 -13.09 3.47
N TYR A 20 -3.34 -12.26 3.93
CA TYR A 20 -3.36 -10.85 3.58
C TYR A 20 -2.25 -10.10 4.31
N GLY A 21 -1.51 -9.25 3.58
CA GLY A 21 -0.47 -8.42 4.18
C GLY A 21 -1.04 -7.32 5.08
N ALA A 22 -0.22 -6.84 6.03
CA ALA A 22 -0.59 -5.86 7.05
C ALA A 22 -1.32 -4.63 6.46
N ASN A 23 -0.81 -4.03 5.39
CA ASN A 23 -1.44 -2.88 4.73
C ASN A 23 -2.88 -3.16 4.23
N THR A 24 -3.16 -4.41 3.84
CA THR A 24 -4.52 -4.79 3.41
C THR A 24 -5.43 -4.98 4.61
N LEU A 25 -4.92 -5.55 5.69
CA LEU A 25 -5.66 -5.73 6.95
C LEU A 25 -6.03 -4.36 7.54
N ASP A 26 -5.07 -3.44 7.62
CA ASP A 26 -5.30 -2.06 8.10
C ASP A 26 -6.30 -1.30 7.21
N ALA A 27 -6.24 -1.50 5.89
CA ALA A 27 -7.19 -0.87 4.99
C ALA A 27 -8.61 -1.44 5.17
N TYR A 28 -8.73 -2.75 5.36
CA TYR A 28 -9.98 -3.45 5.54
C TYR A 28 -10.62 -3.13 6.90
N GLU A 29 -9.80 -3.03 7.95
CA GLU A 29 -10.25 -2.58 9.26
C GLU A 29 -10.86 -1.18 9.19
N ARG A 30 -10.13 -0.21 8.63
CA ARG A 30 -10.63 1.16 8.43
C ARG A 30 -11.89 1.24 7.58
N ASP A 31 -12.02 0.35 6.58
CA ASP A 31 -13.23 0.29 5.76
C ASP A 31 -14.43 -0.21 6.56
N LEU A 32 -14.22 -1.18 7.45
CA LEU A 32 -15.26 -1.71 8.30
C LEU A 32 -15.67 -0.70 9.39
N ASP A 33 -14.71 0.08 9.91
CA ASP A 33 -14.96 1.17 10.85
C ASP A 33 -15.79 2.30 10.21
N ASP A 34 -15.51 2.66 8.95
CA ASP A 34 -16.31 3.64 8.21
C ASP A 34 -17.77 3.15 8.04
N PHE A 35 -17.96 1.87 7.72
CA PHE A 35 -19.29 1.29 7.64
C PHE A 35 -19.98 1.24 9.01
N SER A 36 -19.26 0.87 10.07
CA SER A 36 -19.77 0.86 11.43
C SER A 36 -20.20 2.27 11.89
N SER A 37 -19.39 3.27 11.58
CA SER A 37 -19.70 4.68 11.86
C SER A 37 -20.96 5.14 11.13
N TYR A 38 -21.13 4.74 9.86
CA TYR A 38 -22.33 5.02 9.10
C TYR A 38 -23.57 4.36 9.72
N LEU A 39 -23.46 3.10 10.18
CA LEU A 39 -24.56 2.42 10.85
C LEU A 39 -24.97 3.12 12.14
N ASN A 40 -24.01 3.64 12.90
CA ASN A 40 -24.23 4.28 14.19
C ASN A 40 -24.76 5.74 14.06
N ALA A 41 -24.49 6.41 12.94
CA ALA A 41 -24.94 7.78 12.70
C ALA A 41 -26.38 7.88 12.16
N GLY A 42 -26.96 6.77 11.68
CA GLY A 42 -28.33 6.75 11.17
C GLY A 42 -29.37 6.62 12.26
N GLU A 43 -30.59 7.16 12.05
CA GLU A 43 -31.74 6.97 12.95
C GLU A 43 -32.13 5.50 13.15
N ASN A 44 -31.62 4.60 12.35
CA ASN A 44 -31.76 3.14 12.46
C ASN A 44 -30.67 2.51 13.37
N ALA A 45 -30.21 3.27 14.35
CA ALA A 45 -29.14 2.89 15.24
C ALA A 45 -29.43 1.56 15.97
N ALA A 46 -28.39 0.78 16.06
CA ALA A 46 -28.13 -0.33 16.97
C ALA A 46 -28.92 -1.65 16.80
N ASN A 47 -30.20 -1.66 16.37
CA ASN A 47 -31.02 -2.89 16.36
C ASN A 47 -31.76 -3.18 15.03
N ALA A 48 -31.61 -2.37 14.00
CA ALA A 48 -32.25 -2.67 12.73
C ALA A 48 -31.55 -3.85 12.04
N PRO A 49 -32.29 -4.84 11.53
CA PRO A 49 -31.71 -5.92 10.77
C PRO A 49 -31.01 -5.37 9.53
N LEU A 50 -29.86 -5.96 9.19
CA LEU A 50 -29.12 -5.60 7.98
C LEU A 50 -30.03 -5.73 6.76
N SER A 51 -30.34 -4.61 6.14
CA SER A 51 -31.25 -4.56 5.00
C SER A 51 -30.54 -4.05 3.74
N ARG A 52 -31.11 -4.38 2.59
CA ARG A 52 -30.65 -3.86 1.29
C ARG A 52 -30.60 -2.34 1.26
N GLN A 53 -31.52 -1.69 1.97
CA GLN A 53 -31.60 -0.23 2.04
C GLN A 53 -30.40 0.38 2.77
N ILE A 54 -29.91 -0.22 3.85
CA ILE A 54 -28.71 0.21 4.59
C ILE A 54 -27.49 0.21 3.66
N PHE A 55 -27.25 -0.88 2.94
CA PHE A 55 -26.11 -0.96 2.02
C PHE A 55 -26.20 0.03 0.86
N ARG A 56 -27.40 0.26 0.31
CA ARG A 56 -27.63 1.30 -0.72
C ARG A 56 -27.40 2.70 -0.17
N GLY A 57 -27.89 2.98 1.02
CA GLY A 57 -27.68 4.26 1.71
C GLY A 57 -26.19 4.52 1.94
N TRP A 58 -25.42 3.50 2.35
CA TRP A 58 -23.97 3.65 2.50
C TRP A 58 -23.26 3.92 1.18
N LEU A 59 -23.66 3.27 0.08
CA LEU A 59 -23.14 3.61 -1.26
C LEU A 59 -23.41 5.06 -1.64
N ALA A 60 -24.63 5.54 -1.40
CA ALA A 60 -25.02 6.94 -1.65
C ALA A 60 -24.21 7.90 -0.75
N HIS A 61 -24.03 7.56 0.52
CA HIS A 61 -23.19 8.31 1.46
C HIS A 61 -21.74 8.40 1.00
N MET A 62 -21.14 7.30 0.52
CA MET A 62 -19.78 7.33 -0.04
C MET A 62 -19.71 8.19 -1.31
N ALA A 63 -20.73 8.14 -2.15
CA ALA A 63 -20.80 8.95 -3.38
C ALA A 63 -20.96 10.45 -3.05
N SER A 64 -21.76 10.83 -2.07
CA SER A 64 -21.91 12.23 -1.64
C SER A 64 -20.61 12.83 -1.07
N ARG A 65 -19.76 11.98 -0.49
CA ARG A 65 -18.39 12.34 -0.05
C ARG A 65 -17.38 12.40 -1.19
N GLN A 66 -17.81 12.22 -2.43
CA GLN A 66 -16.95 12.25 -3.63
C GLN A 66 -15.73 11.30 -3.57
N LEU A 67 -15.89 10.16 -2.91
CA LEU A 67 -14.81 9.17 -2.83
C LEU A 67 -14.49 8.58 -4.21
N ALA A 68 -13.19 8.35 -4.45
CA ALA A 68 -12.76 7.70 -5.68
C ALA A 68 -13.43 6.33 -5.87
N ARG A 69 -13.79 5.98 -7.10
CA ARG A 69 -14.47 4.71 -7.44
C ARG A 69 -13.68 3.49 -6.96
N THR A 70 -12.35 3.54 -7.01
CA THR A 70 -11.46 2.51 -6.49
C THR A 70 -11.58 2.33 -4.97
N THR A 71 -11.71 3.45 -4.23
CA THR A 71 -11.94 3.44 -2.78
C THR A 71 -13.30 2.83 -2.46
N ILE A 72 -14.36 3.23 -3.17
CA ILE A 72 -15.69 2.65 -2.99
C ILE A 72 -15.67 1.15 -3.29
N ALA A 73 -15.00 0.72 -4.37
CA ALA A 73 -14.88 -0.69 -4.73
C ALA A 73 -14.17 -1.52 -3.64
N ARG A 74 -13.08 -0.99 -3.08
CA ARG A 74 -12.36 -1.64 -1.98
C ARG A 74 -13.23 -1.76 -0.73
N ARG A 75 -13.90 -0.67 -0.32
CA ARG A 75 -14.80 -0.65 0.85
C ARG A 75 -15.94 -1.64 0.73
N VAL A 76 -16.60 -1.69 -0.43
CA VAL A 76 -17.63 -2.70 -0.70
C VAL A 76 -17.08 -4.12 -0.61
N SER A 77 -15.88 -4.38 -1.14
CA SER A 77 -15.23 -5.69 -1.09
C SER A 77 -14.90 -6.10 0.35
N SER A 78 -14.41 -5.17 1.15
CA SER A 78 -14.09 -5.36 2.57
C SER A 78 -15.34 -5.75 3.36
N VAL A 79 -16.39 -4.95 3.30
CA VAL A 79 -17.66 -5.20 4.01
C VAL A 79 -18.32 -6.50 3.55
N ARG A 80 -18.32 -6.79 2.25
CA ARG A 80 -18.81 -8.09 1.75
C ARG A 80 -18.00 -9.28 2.28
N SER A 81 -16.68 -9.13 2.36
CA SER A 81 -15.80 -10.17 2.91
C SER A 81 -16.12 -10.42 4.38
N PHE A 82 -16.30 -9.37 5.16
CA PHE A 82 -16.68 -9.46 6.56
C PHE A 82 -18.01 -10.21 6.76
N TYR A 83 -19.07 -9.76 6.09
CA TYR A 83 -20.37 -10.41 6.25
C TYR A 83 -20.42 -11.83 5.69
N ARG A 84 -19.67 -12.14 4.64
CA ARG A 84 -19.52 -13.54 4.20
C ARG A 84 -18.83 -14.41 5.24
N PHE A 85 -17.83 -13.87 5.92
CA PHE A 85 -17.19 -14.57 7.04
C PHE A 85 -18.19 -14.79 8.18
N CYS A 86 -18.92 -13.76 8.58
CA CYS A 86 -19.93 -13.85 9.63
C CYS A 86 -21.03 -14.89 9.30
N GLY A 87 -21.55 -14.88 8.08
CA GLY A 87 -22.58 -15.82 7.64
C GLY A 87 -22.08 -17.26 7.61
N ARG A 88 -20.86 -17.52 7.12
CA ARG A 88 -20.25 -18.86 7.14
C ARG A 88 -20.07 -19.41 8.55
N ASN A 89 -19.74 -18.57 9.50
CA ASN A 89 -19.52 -18.93 10.89
C ASN A 89 -20.78 -18.79 11.75
N LYS A 90 -21.95 -18.49 11.13
CA LYS A 90 -23.24 -18.31 11.82
C LYS A 90 -23.19 -17.29 12.97
N LEU A 91 -22.38 -16.26 12.82
CA LEU A 91 -22.19 -15.21 13.84
C LEU A 91 -23.27 -14.14 13.76
N VAL A 92 -23.80 -13.89 12.56
CA VAL A 92 -24.82 -12.88 12.28
C VAL A 92 -25.70 -13.40 11.15
N ASP A 93 -27.00 -13.09 11.21
CA ASP A 93 -27.89 -13.31 10.07
C ASP A 93 -27.56 -12.28 8.98
N VAL A 94 -27.18 -12.78 7.81
CA VAL A 94 -26.66 -11.94 6.72
C VAL A 94 -27.59 -12.05 5.52
N PRO A 95 -28.16 -10.94 5.03
CA PRO A 95 -28.94 -10.95 3.80
C PRO A 95 -28.10 -11.37 2.59
N ASP A 96 -28.74 -11.84 1.52
CA ASP A 96 -28.00 -12.06 0.26
C ASP A 96 -27.33 -10.76 -0.19
N LEU A 97 -25.99 -10.81 -0.31
CA LEU A 97 -25.13 -9.71 -0.76
C LEU A 97 -24.70 -9.87 -2.23
N GLY A 98 -25.30 -10.77 -3.00
CA GLY A 98 -24.94 -10.98 -4.41
C GLY A 98 -25.10 -9.72 -5.27
N TRP A 99 -26.09 -8.90 -4.97
CA TRP A 99 -26.39 -7.63 -5.63
C TRP A 99 -25.50 -6.47 -5.14
N PHE A 100 -24.90 -6.55 -3.94
CA PHE A 100 -24.08 -5.49 -3.36
C PHE A 100 -22.70 -5.47 -4.05
N ARG A 101 -22.63 -4.76 -5.14
CA ARG A 101 -21.42 -4.62 -5.97
C ARG A 101 -21.08 -3.14 -6.11
N ALA A 102 -19.79 -2.84 -6.06
CA ALA A 102 -19.33 -1.49 -6.36
C ALA A 102 -19.43 -1.20 -7.86
N PRO A 103 -19.59 0.09 -8.23
CA PRO A 103 -19.35 0.52 -9.61
C PRO A 103 -17.95 0.07 -10.03
N GLN A 104 -17.85 -0.59 -11.19
CA GLN A 104 -16.52 -0.98 -11.68
C GLN A 104 -15.70 0.28 -11.98
N PRO A 105 -14.50 0.41 -11.41
CA PRO A 105 -13.61 1.48 -11.80
C PRO A 105 -13.23 1.28 -13.28
N PRO A 106 -13.04 2.38 -14.04
CA PRO A 106 -12.48 2.27 -15.39
C PRO A 106 -11.19 1.45 -15.32
N ARG A 107 -11.00 0.51 -16.23
CA ARG A 107 -9.72 -0.18 -16.39
C ARG A 107 -8.72 0.88 -16.90
N ALA A 108 -7.95 1.45 -15.98
CA ALA A 108 -6.79 2.22 -16.38
C ALA A 108 -5.76 1.23 -16.96
N VAL A 109 -5.40 1.41 -18.20
CA VAL A 109 -4.22 0.73 -18.77
C VAL A 109 -3.01 1.32 -18.03
N PRO A 110 -2.17 0.51 -17.38
CA PRO A 110 -0.95 1.02 -16.79
C PRO A 110 -0.15 1.78 -17.86
N LYS A 111 0.09 3.07 -17.65
CA LYS A 111 1.04 3.81 -18.49
C LYS A 111 2.44 3.32 -18.11
N SER A 112 3.10 2.66 -19.04
CA SER A 112 4.54 2.47 -18.94
C SER A 112 5.21 3.83 -19.08
N MET A 113 6.17 4.12 -18.24
CA MET A 113 7.01 5.31 -18.38
C MET A 113 7.80 5.19 -19.68
N SER A 114 7.79 6.22 -20.50
CA SER A 114 8.65 6.27 -21.69
C SER A 114 10.10 6.50 -21.30
N VAL A 115 11.04 6.26 -22.23
CA VAL A 115 12.46 6.54 -22.00
C VAL A 115 12.66 8.04 -21.76
N ASP A 116 11.93 8.89 -22.49
CA ASP A 116 12.00 10.35 -22.35
C ASP A 116 11.46 10.81 -20.99
N ASP A 117 10.34 10.22 -20.51
CA ASP A 117 9.82 10.51 -19.18
C ASP A 117 10.82 10.10 -18.08
N ALA A 118 11.50 8.95 -18.26
CA ALA A 118 12.53 8.49 -17.32
C ALA A 118 13.72 9.44 -17.29
N HIS A 119 14.19 9.90 -18.44
CA HIS A 119 15.26 10.91 -18.53
C HIS A 119 14.84 12.24 -17.90
N ALA A 120 13.64 12.73 -18.19
CA ALA A 120 13.12 13.96 -17.59
C ALA A 120 13.05 13.86 -16.06
N LEU A 121 12.60 12.70 -15.53
CA LEU A 121 12.56 12.47 -14.08
C LEU A 121 13.96 12.46 -13.46
N LEU A 122 14.94 11.82 -14.11
CA LEU A 122 16.33 11.82 -13.66
C LEU A 122 16.90 13.26 -13.62
N GLN A 123 16.69 14.06 -14.67
CA GLN A 123 17.11 15.46 -14.71
C GLN A 123 16.42 16.29 -13.61
N ALA A 124 15.13 16.06 -13.37
CA ALA A 124 14.39 16.73 -12.31
C ALA A 124 14.98 16.47 -10.93
N ILE A 125 15.44 15.23 -10.66
CA ILE A 125 16.11 14.87 -9.38
C ILE A 125 17.40 15.67 -9.21
N PHE A 126 18.24 15.73 -10.24
CA PHE A 126 19.52 16.46 -10.16
C PHE A 126 19.36 17.96 -10.06
N ASN A 127 18.28 18.52 -10.61
CA ASN A 127 17.97 19.95 -10.57
C ASN A 127 17.24 20.37 -9.28
N ARG A 128 16.87 19.43 -8.39
CA ARG A 128 16.19 19.77 -7.13
C ARG A 128 17.10 20.51 -6.18
N HIS A 129 16.56 21.56 -5.55
CA HIS A 129 17.23 22.21 -4.43
C HIS A 129 17.27 21.28 -3.21
N GLY A 130 18.40 21.24 -2.52
CA GLY A 130 18.58 20.44 -1.32
C GLY A 130 19.99 19.86 -1.17
N ALA A 131 20.22 19.10 -0.11
CA ALA A 131 21.49 18.46 0.14
C ALA A 131 21.81 17.41 -0.94
N ASP A 132 23.06 17.30 -1.32
CA ASP A 132 23.51 16.43 -2.41
C ASP A 132 23.20 14.96 -2.15
N TRP A 133 23.45 14.50 -0.94
CA TRP A 133 23.15 13.14 -0.53
C TRP A 133 21.65 12.77 -0.67
N VAL A 134 20.74 13.76 -0.58
CA VAL A 134 19.29 13.54 -0.78
C VAL A 134 19.00 13.28 -2.26
N ARG A 135 19.65 14.01 -3.17
CA ARG A 135 19.54 13.77 -4.62
C ARG A 135 20.11 12.40 -4.99
N LYS A 136 21.28 12.04 -4.45
CA LYS A 136 21.89 10.71 -4.63
C LYS A 136 21.01 9.61 -4.11
N ARG A 137 20.38 9.78 -2.93
CA ARG A 137 19.39 8.84 -2.38
C ARG A 137 18.22 8.65 -3.34
N ASP A 138 17.61 9.75 -3.78
CA ASP A 138 16.43 9.72 -4.63
C ASP A 138 16.76 9.08 -5.99
N PHE A 139 17.95 9.34 -6.51
CA PHE A 139 18.47 8.69 -7.72
C PHE A 139 18.68 7.18 -7.50
N ALA A 140 19.32 6.78 -6.41
CA ALA A 140 19.55 5.37 -6.09
C ALA A 140 18.23 4.59 -5.94
N VAL A 141 17.24 5.19 -5.25
CA VAL A 141 15.88 4.60 -5.17
C VAL A 141 15.30 4.41 -6.57
N LEU A 142 15.37 5.42 -7.42
CA LEU A 142 14.82 5.38 -8.77
C LEU A 142 15.52 4.31 -9.63
N MET A 143 16.85 4.19 -9.54
CA MET A 143 17.61 3.16 -10.22
C MET A 143 17.21 1.74 -9.82
N LEU A 144 16.88 1.50 -8.55
CA LEU A 144 16.35 0.22 -8.09
C LEU A 144 14.92 -0.04 -8.59
N LEU A 145 14.05 0.98 -8.61
CA LEU A 145 12.69 0.83 -9.09
C LEU A 145 12.64 0.57 -10.60
N TYR A 146 13.41 1.34 -11.36
CA TYR A 146 13.39 1.29 -12.83
C TYR A 146 14.36 0.23 -13.38
N GLY A 147 15.60 0.20 -12.90
CA GLY A 147 16.65 -0.68 -13.41
C GLY A 147 16.52 -2.13 -12.93
N ALA A 148 16.07 -2.35 -11.68
CA ALA A 148 15.88 -3.69 -11.12
C ALA A 148 14.40 -4.10 -11.02
N GLY A 149 13.45 -3.23 -11.37
CA GLY A 149 12.01 -3.52 -11.33
C GLY A 149 11.47 -3.80 -9.93
N LEU A 150 12.07 -3.23 -8.89
CA LEU A 150 11.61 -3.39 -7.52
C LEU A 150 10.31 -2.60 -7.28
N ARG A 151 9.44 -3.14 -6.43
CA ARG A 151 8.33 -2.35 -5.87
C ARG A 151 8.87 -1.35 -4.85
N ILE A 152 8.19 -0.22 -4.67
CA ILE A 152 8.59 0.80 -3.67
C ILE A 152 8.82 0.16 -2.29
N SER A 153 7.91 -0.72 -1.85
CA SER A 153 8.05 -1.40 -0.56
C SER A 153 9.23 -2.35 -0.49
N GLU A 154 9.63 -2.96 -1.59
CA GLU A 154 10.79 -3.85 -1.69
C GLU A 154 12.09 -3.06 -1.62
N ALA A 155 12.20 -1.98 -2.40
CA ALA A 155 13.37 -1.09 -2.35
C ALA A 155 13.53 -0.44 -0.96
N LEU A 156 12.44 0.01 -0.35
CA LEU A 156 12.46 0.62 1.00
C LEU A 156 12.61 -0.40 2.14
N GLY A 157 12.42 -1.68 1.86
CA GLY A 157 12.65 -2.78 2.80
C GLY A 157 14.12 -3.22 2.90
N LEU A 158 14.99 -2.73 2.01
CA LEU A 158 16.42 -3.03 2.06
C LEU A 158 17.08 -2.41 3.30
N CYS A 159 18.03 -3.14 3.86
CA CYS A 159 18.83 -2.73 5.00
C CYS A 159 20.26 -2.37 4.57
N ARG A 160 21.00 -1.68 5.44
CA ARG A 160 22.42 -1.35 5.21
C ARG A 160 23.30 -2.56 4.96
N LYS A 161 23.01 -3.71 5.58
CA LYS A 161 23.71 -4.97 5.37
C LYS A 161 23.57 -5.54 3.97
N ASP A 162 22.54 -5.11 3.21
CA ASP A 162 22.31 -5.57 1.85
C ASP A 162 23.23 -4.84 0.84
N ALA A 163 23.92 -3.77 1.28
CA ALA A 163 24.92 -3.07 0.50
C ALA A 163 26.35 -3.50 0.93
N PRO A 164 27.32 -3.51 -0.01
CA PRO A 164 27.19 -3.19 -1.43
C PRO A 164 26.32 -4.22 -2.17
N LEU A 165 25.52 -3.75 -3.14
CA LEU A 165 24.65 -4.63 -3.91
C LEU A 165 25.48 -5.46 -4.90
N GLY A 166 25.28 -6.77 -4.89
CA GLY A 166 25.86 -7.67 -5.90
C GLY A 166 25.11 -7.65 -7.23
N ASP A 167 25.49 -8.51 -8.16
CA ASP A 167 24.81 -8.68 -9.45
C ASP A 167 23.36 -9.18 -9.32
N TRP A 168 23.05 -9.79 -8.19
CA TRP A 168 21.74 -10.36 -7.86
C TRP A 168 21.31 -9.94 -6.46
N LEU A 169 20.03 -9.62 -6.33
CA LEU A 169 19.40 -9.27 -5.06
C LEU A 169 18.19 -10.18 -4.82
N THR A 170 18.21 -10.92 -3.71
CA THR A 170 17.08 -11.74 -3.31
C THR A 170 16.02 -10.88 -2.61
N ILE A 171 14.84 -10.77 -3.20
CA ILE A 171 13.73 -10.00 -2.68
C ILE A 171 12.62 -10.91 -2.17
N THR A 172 12.17 -10.67 -0.94
CA THR A 172 10.97 -11.30 -0.41
C THR A 172 9.74 -10.48 -0.80
N GLY A 173 8.90 -11.06 -1.63
CA GLY A 173 7.67 -10.43 -2.13
C GLY A 173 6.44 -10.78 -1.29
N LYS A 174 5.26 -10.48 -1.83
CA LYS A 174 3.98 -10.77 -1.20
C LYS A 174 3.81 -12.28 -0.95
N GLY A 175 3.50 -12.66 0.30
CA GLY A 175 3.29 -14.06 0.71
C GLY A 175 4.58 -14.84 0.90
N ASP A 176 5.67 -14.16 1.32
CA ASP A 176 6.99 -14.73 1.59
C ASP A 176 7.64 -15.44 0.38
N LYS A 177 7.19 -15.11 -0.83
CA LYS A 177 7.81 -15.63 -2.04
C LYS A 177 9.09 -14.88 -2.30
N MET A 178 10.20 -15.61 -2.28
CA MET A 178 11.51 -15.06 -2.66
C MET A 178 11.68 -15.10 -4.17
N ARG A 179 12.35 -14.08 -4.71
CA ARG A 179 12.82 -14.05 -6.09
C ARG A 179 14.15 -13.33 -6.17
N ASP A 180 14.99 -13.79 -7.06
CA ASP A 180 16.23 -13.10 -7.39
C ASP A 180 15.98 -12.10 -8.51
N VAL A 181 16.55 -10.93 -8.36
CA VAL A 181 16.41 -9.82 -9.29
C VAL A 181 17.80 -9.39 -9.71
N PRO A 182 18.08 -9.28 -11.02
CA PRO A 182 19.36 -8.76 -11.48
C PRO A 182 19.49 -7.29 -11.12
N VAL A 183 20.64 -6.90 -10.64
CA VAL A 183 20.98 -5.52 -10.29
C VAL A 183 21.93 -4.97 -11.33
N LEU A 184 21.53 -3.90 -12.00
CA LEU A 184 22.41 -3.20 -12.92
C LEU A 184 23.57 -2.57 -12.14
N LYS A 185 24.78 -2.63 -12.68
CA LYS A 185 25.97 -2.01 -12.09
C LYS A 185 25.74 -0.54 -11.73
N ALA A 186 25.10 0.21 -12.61
CA ALA A 186 24.73 1.60 -12.35
C ALA A 186 23.79 1.80 -11.14
N ALA A 187 22.96 0.81 -10.80
CA ALA A 187 22.11 0.87 -9.62
C ALA A 187 22.90 0.59 -8.34
N SER A 188 23.86 -0.35 -8.38
CA SER A 188 24.78 -0.60 -7.28
C SER A 188 25.66 0.63 -7.02
N GLU A 189 26.28 1.19 -8.04
CA GLU A 189 27.11 2.40 -7.95
C GLU A 189 26.31 3.59 -7.39
N ALA A 190 25.04 3.78 -7.80
CA ALA A 190 24.18 4.83 -7.27
C ALA A 190 23.89 4.65 -5.76
N VAL A 191 23.73 3.40 -5.32
CA VAL A 191 23.55 3.10 -3.88
C VAL A 191 24.85 3.40 -3.11
N ASP A 192 26.00 3.03 -3.63
CA ASP A 192 27.30 3.27 -3.01
C ASP A 192 27.58 4.77 -2.91
N ASP A 193 27.32 5.54 -3.98
CA ASP A 193 27.44 7.01 -3.99
C ASP A 193 26.53 7.68 -2.94
N TYR A 194 25.30 7.19 -2.82
CA TYR A 194 24.40 7.67 -1.78
C TYR A 194 24.94 7.36 -0.38
N LEU A 195 25.43 6.15 -0.17
CA LEU A 195 25.95 5.73 1.13
C LEU A 195 27.19 6.51 1.53
N GLY A 196 28.05 6.82 0.57
CA GLY A 196 29.27 7.61 0.79
C GLY A 196 28.99 9.02 1.31
N ASP A 197 27.88 9.63 0.87
CA ASP A 197 27.51 11.01 1.24
C ASP A 197 26.43 11.10 2.32
N CYS A 198 25.83 9.97 2.72
CA CYS A 198 24.77 9.93 3.70
C CYS A 198 25.28 10.33 5.10
N PRO A 199 24.82 11.42 5.71
CA PRO A 199 25.36 11.91 6.98
C PRO A 199 24.95 11.07 8.20
N PHE A 200 24.09 10.06 7.99
CA PHE A 200 23.59 9.21 9.06
C PHE A 200 24.36 7.90 9.10
N ASP A 201 25.14 7.71 10.14
CA ASP A 201 25.74 6.41 10.44
C ASP A 201 24.68 5.53 11.12
N CYS A 202 24.29 4.49 10.42
CA CYS A 202 23.24 3.56 10.86
C CYS A 202 23.83 2.14 10.86
N GLY A 203 23.58 1.36 11.90
CA GLY A 203 24.02 -0.03 11.97
C GLY A 203 23.49 -0.91 10.82
N ALA A 204 24.07 -2.08 10.64
CA ALA A 204 23.80 -3.00 9.53
C ALA A 204 22.32 -3.35 9.31
N GLN A 205 21.53 -3.40 10.37
CA GLN A 205 20.09 -3.69 10.29
C GLN A 205 19.21 -2.46 10.05
N ALA A 206 19.81 -1.27 10.00
CA ALA A 206 19.07 -0.05 9.73
C ALA A 206 18.60 0.00 8.27
N PRO A 207 17.51 0.75 7.98
CA PRO A 207 17.04 0.93 6.61
C PRO A 207 18.14 1.47 5.70
N LEU A 208 18.22 0.93 4.48
CA LEU A 208 19.15 1.41 3.48
C LEU A 208 18.88 2.88 3.15
N PHE A 209 17.61 3.24 2.95
CA PHE A 209 17.21 4.60 2.59
C PHE A 209 16.57 5.33 3.76
N VAL A 210 17.12 6.51 4.07
CA VAL A 210 16.65 7.33 5.18
C VAL A 210 16.15 8.70 4.72
N SER A 211 15.23 9.27 5.49
CA SER A 211 14.73 10.63 5.30
C SER A 211 15.75 11.67 5.77
N SER A 212 15.51 12.96 5.52
CA SER A 212 16.34 14.07 6.01
C SER A 212 16.44 14.16 7.53
N ARG A 213 15.69 13.34 8.26
CA ARG A 213 15.72 13.24 9.73
C ARG A 213 16.38 11.95 10.23
N GLY A 214 17.03 11.18 9.35
CA GLY A 214 17.63 9.89 9.70
C GLY A 214 16.63 8.76 9.98
N LYS A 215 15.31 8.97 9.78
CA LYS A 215 14.28 7.94 9.91
C LYS A 215 14.08 7.18 8.60
N PRO A 216 13.52 5.96 8.62
CA PRO A 216 13.20 5.24 7.38
C PRO A 216 12.50 6.12 6.34
N LEU A 217 12.89 6.03 5.09
CA LEU A 217 12.24 6.74 3.99
C LEU A 217 10.84 6.15 3.76
N GLY A 218 9.82 6.99 3.78
CA GLY A 218 8.44 6.54 3.61
C GLY A 218 8.04 6.43 2.13
N ALA A 219 7.18 5.45 1.80
CA ALA A 219 6.69 5.24 0.44
C ALA A 219 6.03 6.49 -0.19
N ARG A 220 5.34 7.31 0.62
CA ARG A 220 4.76 8.57 0.13
C ARG A 220 5.80 9.59 -0.36
N ALA A 221 7.01 9.57 0.21
CA ALA A 221 8.08 10.46 -0.26
C ALA A 221 8.55 10.02 -1.65
N VAL A 222 8.70 8.72 -1.87
CA VAL A 222 9.03 8.15 -3.19
C VAL A 222 7.91 8.39 -4.21
N GLN A 223 6.64 8.20 -3.81
CA GLN A 223 5.50 8.49 -4.69
C GLN A 223 5.50 9.94 -5.16
N ARG A 224 5.69 10.91 -4.25
CA ARG A 224 5.81 12.34 -4.60
C ARG A 224 7.00 12.64 -5.51
N LEU A 225 8.09 11.88 -5.38
CA LEU A 225 9.23 11.98 -6.27
C LEU A 225 8.87 11.58 -7.71
N LEU A 226 8.01 10.55 -7.87
CA LEU A 226 7.57 10.00 -9.16
C LEU A 226 6.43 10.81 -9.80
N GLU A 227 5.73 11.64 -9.03
CA GLU A 227 4.61 12.47 -9.49
C GLU A 227 5.07 13.84 -10.04
N GLY A 228 6.37 14.19 -9.89
CA GLY A 228 6.97 15.42 -10.37
C GLY A 228 7.14 16.46 -9.30
#